data_7170ea9a936d4b001010e5e0bf9cd01c
#
_entry.id   7170ea9a936d4b001010e5e0bf9cd01c
#
_cell.length_a   1.000
_cell.length_b   1.000
_cell.length_c   1.000
_cell.angle_alpha   90.00
_cell.angle_beta   90.00
_cell.angle_gamma   90.00
#
_symmetry.space_group_name_H-M   'P 1'
#
loop_
_entity.id
_entity.type
_entity.pdbx_description
1 polymer ?
#
loop_
_entity_poly.entity_id
_entity_poly.type
_entity_poly.pdbx_seq_one_letter_code
_entity_poly.pdbx_strand_id
1 'polypeptide(L)'
;MNQMHEINLKLNDLRKTYLLPAPLLHRRGQGKPKAKQALAGVSLTLGPGLYGLLGPNGAGKSTQIGIITGGLAADSGEVLWCGRPARGIAFRRVLGYMPQQQGLYDSYTGRRFLAYMAALKEIPRKTVASEVARVAAAVNLTAELDKRLSAYSGGMKQRLLLASALLGDPKLLILDEPTAGLDPKERVRLRELLADMAKDRIILVATHVVSDVETVATKVILLRAGKIVDAAPVPELIAKYAPGQGLEDVYLNVFGEGDGK
;
A
#
# COMPACT_ATOMS: atom_id res chain seq x y z
N MET A 1 30.03 -3.70 18.84
CA MET A 1 29.47 -2.58 18.06
C MET A 1 28.19 -3.07 17.41
N ASN A 2 27.03 -2.68 17.97
CA ASN A 2 25.72 -3.00 17.39
C ASN A 2 25.57 -2.15 16.12
N GLN A 3 25.70 -2.75 14.94
CA GLN A 3 25.19 -2.15 13.72
C GLN A 3 23.67 -2.12 13.87
N MET A 4 23.12 -0.96 14.22
CA MET A 4 21.71 -0.70 14.03
C MET A 4 21.44 -0.89 12.54
N HIS A 5 20.84 -2.02 12.16
CA HIS A 5 20.46 -2.25 10.78
C HIS A 5 19.47 -1.16 10.39
N GLU A 6 19.93 -0.27 9.53
CA GLU A 6 19.11 0.81 8.98
C GLU A 6 17.84 0.20 8.39
N ILE A 7 16.68 0.70 8.81
CA ILE A 7 15.40 0.22 8.31
C ILE A 7 15.36 0.46 6.80
N ASN A 8 15.28 -0.60 6.01
CA ASN A 8 15.13 -0.49 4.57
C ASN A 8 14.29 -1.64 3.99
N LEU A 9 13.57 -1.30 2.92
CA LEU A 9 12.89 -2.23 2.03
C LEU A 9 13.56 -2.18 0.67
N LYS A 10 14.04 -3.31 0.16
CA LYS A 10 14.68 -3.40 -1.14
C LYS A 10 13.96 -4.37 -2.04
N LEU A 11 13.63 -3.91 -3.24
CA LEU A 11 13.10 -4.71 -4.33
C LEU A 11 14.22 -4.89 -5.35
N ASN A 12 14.52 -6.13 -5.75
CA ASN A 12 15.56 -6.46 -6.71
C ASN A 12 14.95 -7.16 -7.92
N ASP A 13 14.90 -6.48 -9.06
CA ASP A 13 14.48 -7.00 -10.39
C ASP A 13 13.19 -7.83 -10.34
N LEU A 14 12.14 -7.32 -9.65
CA LEU A 14 10.88 -8.03 -9.52
C LEU A 14 10.18 -8.15 -10.88
N ARG A 15 9.84 -9.39 -11.25
CA ARG A 15 9.12 -9.72 -12.48
C ARG A 15 7.89 -10.54 -12.15
N LYS A 16 6.79 -10.27 -12.87
CA LYS A 16 5.55 -11.02 -12.77
C LYS A 16 4.78 -11.00 -14.07
N THR A 17 4.39 -12.18 -14.55
CA THR A 17 3.60 -12.37 -15.76
C THR A 17 2.36 -13.19 -15.42
N TYR A 18 1.20 -12.77 -15.89
CA TYR A 18 -0.04 -13.51 -15.81
C TYR A 18 -0.36 -14.15 -17.15
N LEU A 19 -0.69 -15.42 -17.13
CA LEU A 19 -1.27 -16.10 -18.29
C LEU A 19 -2.76 -15.76 -18.36
N LEU A 20 -3.19 -15.13 -19.43
CA LEU A 20 -4.60 -14.83 -19.66
C LEU A 20 -5.30 -16.12 -20.13
N PRO A 21 -6.48 -16.45 -19.56
CA PRO A 21 -7.23 -17.60 -20.03
C PRO A 21 -7.55 -17.44 -21.52
N ALA A 22 -7.37 -18.52 -22.28
CA ALA A 22 -7.78 -18.54 -23.68
C ALA A 22 -9.31 -18.35 -23.76
N PRO A 23 -9.83 -17.57 -24.72
CA PRO A 23 -11.27 -17.47 -24.92
C PRO A 23 -11.89 -18.85 -25.16
N LEU A 24 -13.00 -19.16 -24.47
CA LEU A 24 -13.70 -20.45 -24.53
C LEU A 24 -14.14 -20.91 -25.94
N LEU A 25 -14.07 -20.02 -26.96
CA LEU A 25 -14.50 -20.27 -28.34
C LEU A 25 -13.34 -20.48 -29.34
N HIS A 26 -12.11 -20.78 -28.88
CA HIS A 26 -11.03 -21.08 -29.81
C HIS A 26 -11.09 -22.54 -30.26
N ARG A 27 -11.36 -22.73 -31.58
CA ARG A 27 -11.17 -23.99 -32.27
C ARG A 27 -9.75 -24.53 -31.98
N ARG A 28 -9.64 -25.84 -31.70
CA ARG A 28 -8.36 -26.54 -31.54
C ARG A 28 -7.36 -26.12 -32.61
N GLY A 29 -6.27 -25.47 -32.23
CA GLY A 29 -5.10 -25.30 -33.09
C GLY A 29 -4.54 -23.88 -33.26
N GLN A 30 -5.13 -22.81 -32.72
CA GLN A 30 -4.61 -21.45 -32.96
C GLN A 30 -4.52 -20.61 -31.66
N GLY A 31 -3.28 -20.29 -31.30
CA GLY A 31 -2.95 -19.21 -30.38
C GLY A 31 -2.29 -19.67 -29.07
N LYS A 32 -1.03 -19.26 -28.87
CA LYS A 32 -0.37 -19.31 -27.55
C LYS A 32 -1.22 -18.49 -26.56
N PRO A 33 -1.35 -18.92 -25.28
CA PRO A 33 -2.03 -18.12 -24.28
C PRO A 33 -1.41 -16.73 -24.24
N LYS A 34 -2.23 -15.68 -24.31
CA LYS A 34 -1.74 -14.30 -24.18
C LYS A 34 -1.19 -14.12 -22.77
N ALA A 35 0.05 -13.70 -22.66
CA ALA A 35 0.68 -13.37 -21.41
C ALA A 35 0.64 -11.86 -21.20
N LYS A 36 0.30 -11.41 -19.98
CA LYS A 36 0.37 -10.01 -19.55
C LYS A 36 1.48 -9.87 -18.54
N GLN A 37 2.56 -9.19 -18.90
CA GLN A 37 3.63 -8.86 -17.98
C GLN A 37 3.16 -7.71 -17.07
N ALA A 38 2.98 -7.98 -15.78
CA ALA A 38 2.52 -7.01 -14.80
C ALA A 38 3.68 -6.28 -14.13
N LEU A 39 4.84 -6.94 -13.95
CA LEU A 39 6.09 -6.32 -13.52
C LEU A 39 7.21 -6.76 -14.46
N ALA A 40 8.05 -5.81 -14.87
CA ALA A 40 9.07 -5.98 -15.90
C ALA A 40 10.48 -5.60 -15.40
N GLY A 41 10.83 -5.99 -14.17
CA GLY A 41 12.13 -5.71 -13.58
C GLY A 41 12.11 -4.49 -12.65
N VAL A 42 11.20 -4.48 -11.68
CA VAL A 42 11.10 -3.40 -10.70
C VAL A 42 12.21 -3.54 -9.66
N SER A 43 13.06 -2.51 -9.57
CA SER A 43 14.10 -2.39 -8.54
C SER A 43 13.95 -1.06 -7.81
N LEU A 44 13.96 -1.10 -6.46
CA LEU A 44 13.74 0.07 -5.62
C LEU A 44 14.33 -0.17 -4.23
N THR A 45 14.86 0.87 -3.61
CA THR A 45 15.27 0.85 -2.20
C THR A 45 14.62 2.01 -1.47
N LEU A 46 13.92 1.70 -0.36
CA LEU A 46 13.23 2.65 0.49
C LEU A 46 13.81 2.61 1.90
N GLY A 47 14.12 3.76 2.47
CA GLY A 47 14.38 3.97 3.90
C GLY A 47 13.14 4.55 4.60
N PRO A 48 13.24 4.98 5.88
CA PRO A 48 12.15 5.68 6.56
C PRO A 48 11.65 6.87 5.74
N GLY A 49 10.34 7.03 5.64
CA GLY A 49 9.69 8.06 4.84
C GLY A 49 8.32 7.62 4.32
N LEU A 50 7.57 8.57 3.74
CA LEU A 50 6.33 8.33 3.05
C LEU A 50 6.55 8.34 1.54
N TYR A 51 6.10 7.30 0.87
CA TYR A 51 6.26 7.09 -0.57
C TYR A 51 4.91 6.95 -1.25
N GLY A 52 4.64 7.82 -2.23
CA GLY A 52 3.48 7.69 -3.11
C GLY A 52 3.80 6.75 -4.28
N LEU A 53 2.99 5.70 -4.48
CA LEU A 53 3.08 4.83 -5.65
C LEU A 53 1.95 5.21 -6.62
N LEU A 54 2.30 5.98 -7.65
CA LEU A 54 1.37 6.48 -8.65
C LEU A 54 1.51 5.73 -9.98
N GLY A 55 0.41 5.60 -10.70
CA GLY A 55 0.35 5.01 -12.03
C GLY A 55 -1.08 4.65 -12.42
N PRO A 56 -1.36 4.49 -13.72
CA PRO A 56 -2.70 4.16 -14.21
C PRO A 56 -3.14 2.76 -13.76
N ASN A 57 -4.41 2.45 -14.02
CA ASN A 57 -4.94 1.11 -13.80
C ASN A 57 -4.19 0.10 -14.67
N GLY A 58 -3.76 -1.00 -14.04
CA GLY A 58 -2.96 -2.02 -14.75
C GLY A 58 -1.47 -1.70 -14.82
N ALA A 59 -0.96 -0.60 -14.24
CA ALA A 59 0.46 -0.29 -14.19
C ALA A 59 1.32 -1.31 -13.45
N GLY A 60 0.70 -2.12 -12.55
CA GLY A 60 1.39 -3.13 -11.75
C GLY A 60 1.40 -2.84 -10.24
N LYS A 61 0.76 -1.76 -9.76
CA LYS A 61 0.74 -1.36 -8.35
C LYS A 61 0.29 -2.49 -7.42
N SER A 62 -0.91 -3.04 -7.62
CA SER A 62 -1.44 -4.12 -6.78
C SER A 62 -0.63 -5.42 -6.89
N THR A 63 -0.01 -5.69 -8.04
CA THR A 63 0.93 -6.81 -8.21
C THR A 63 2.18 -6.61 -7.36
N GLN A 64 2.76 -5.41 -7.40
CA GLN A 64 3.93 -5.06 -6.59
C GLN A 64 3.61 -5.15 -5.09
N ILE A 65 2.49 -4.58 -4.66
CA ILE A 65 2.01 -4.67 -3.27
C ILE A 65 1.80 -6.13 -2.88
N GLY A 66 1.13 -6.93 -3.71
CA GLY A 66 0.88 -8.35 -3.44
C GLY A 66 2.17 -9.15 -3.25
N ILE A 67 3.23 -8.83 -4.00
CA ILE A 67 4.54 -9.48 -3.84
C ILE A 67 5.22 -9.02 -2.54
N ILE A 68 5.23 -7.71 -2.25
CA ILE A 68 5.85 -7.19 -1.02
C ILE A 68 5.16 -7.75 0.22
N THR A 69 3.83 -7.84 0.22
CA THR A 69 3.04 -8.35 1.36
C THR A 69 3.06 -9.87 1.49
N GLY A 70 3.63 -10.57 0.51
CA GLY A 70 3.70 -12.04 0.48
C GLY A 70 2.40 -12.72 0.09
N GLY A 71 1.40 -12.00 -0.41
CA GLY A 71 0.16 -12.54 -0.96
C GLY A 71 0.31 -13.09 -2.38
N LEU A 72 1.39 -12.72 -3.07
CA LEU A 72 1.70 -13.13 -4.43
C LEU A 72 3.19 -13.49 -4.56
N ALA A 73 3.51 -14.58 -5.24
CA ALA A 73 4.88 -14.93 -5.59
C ALA A 73 5.34 -14.19 -6.85
N ALA A 74 6.54 -13.60 -6.83
CA ALA A 74 7.20 -13.12 -8.04
C ALA A 74 7.64 -14.30 -8.92
N ASP A 75 7.74 -14.09 -10.23
CA ASP A 75 8.31 -15.08 -11.15
C ASP A 75 9.84 -15.07 -11.06
N SER A 76 10.43 -13.89 -10.82
CA SER A 76 11.86 -13.72 -10.52
C SER A 76 12.08 -12.43 -9.73
N GLY A 77 13.30 -12.31 -9.17
CA GLY A 77 13.63 -11.21 -8.27
C GLY A 77 13.29 -11.52 -6.82
N GLU A 78 13.57 -10.59 -5.94
CA GLU A 78 13.37 -10.78 -4.49
C GLU A 78 12.99 -9.48 -3.79
N VAL A 79 12.35 -9.62 -2.63
CA VAL A 79 12.07 -8.53 -1.68
C VAL A 79 12.88 -8.76 -0.42
N LEU A 80 13.66 -7.77 -0.01
CA LEU A 80 14.46 -7.81 1.20
C LEU A 80 13.98 -6.75 2.20
N TRP A 81 13.89 -7.14 3.45
CA TRP A 81 13.67 -6.27 4.61
C TRP A 81 14.91 -6.26 5.49
N CYS A 82 15.58 -5.12 5.61
CA CYS A 82 16.84 -4.99 6.35
C CYS A 82 17.87 -6.07 5.93
N GLY A 83 18.00 -6.29 4.62
CA GLY A 83 18.93 -7.25 4.02
C GLY A 83 18.52 -8.73 4.13
N ARG A 84 17.35 -9.04 4.68
CA ARG A 84 16.84 -10.43 4.80
C ARG A 84 15.59 -10.61 3.93
N PRO A 85 15.33 -11.83 3.40
CA PRO A 85 14.11 -12.07 2.63
C PRO A 85 12.85 -11.66 3.39
N ALA A 86 12.02 -10.82 2.76
CA ALA A 86 10.77 -10.28 3.31
C ALA A 86 9.67 -11.35 3.33
N ARG A 87 9.82 -12.34 4.22
CA ARG A 87 8.89 -13.47 4.34
C ARG A 87 8.85 -14.04 5.76
N GLY A 88 7.84 -14.86 6.02
CA GLY A 88 7.69 -15.55 7.31
C GLY A 88 7.13 -14.66 8.42
N ILE A 89 7.06 -15.21 9.63
CA ILE A 89 6.42 -14.57 10.79
C ILE A 89 7.14 -13.27 11.20
N ALA A 90 8.47 -13.29 11.20
CA ALA A 90 9.28 -12.13 11.60
C ALA A 90 8.98 -10.89 10.72
N PHE A 91 8.82 -11.08 9.41
CA PHE A 91 8.45 -10.00 8.50
C PHE A 91 6.99 -9.56 8.70
N ARG A 92 6.06 -10.50 8.90
CA ARG A 92 4.64 -10.17 9.13
C ARG A 92 4.42 -9.33 10.38
N ARG A 93 5.25 -9.49 11.41
CA ARG A 93 5.18 -8.69 12.65
C ARG A 93 5.50 -7.21 12.42
N VAL A 94 6.42 -6.92 11.49
CA VAL A 94 6.81 -5.54 11.16
C VAL A 94 6.00 -4.92 10.03
N LEU A 95 5.17 -5.71 9.34
CA LEU A 95 4.32 -5.29 8.24
C LEU A 95 2.93 -4.89 8.73
N GLY A 96 2.47 -3.70 8.38
CA GLY A 96 1.07 -3.29 8.37
C GLY A 96 0.57 -3.22 6.93
N TYR A 97 -0.58 -3.82 6.65
CA TYR A 97 -1.15 -3.79 5.32
C TYR A 97 -2.63 -3.46 5.35
N MET A 98 -3.01 -2.47 4.57
CA MET A 98 -4.39 -2.09 4.31
C MET A 98 -4.69 -2.31 2.82
N PRO A 99 -5.45 -3.35 2.46
CA PRO A 99 -5.84 -3.60 1.07
C PRO A 99 -6.94 -2.64 0.63
N GLN A 100 -7.07 -2.43 -0.68
CA GLN A 100 -8.12 -1.61 -1.29
C GLN A 100 -9.53 -2.09 -0.94
N GLN A 101 -9.72 -3.41 -0.89
CA GLN A 101 -10.98 -4.03 -0.48
C GLN A 101 -10.70 -5.16 0.50
N GLN A 102 -11.37 -5.13 1.63
CA GLN A 102 -11.36 -6.22 2.59
C GLN A 102 -12.80 -6.55 2.98
N GLY A 103 -13.15 -7.82 2.91
CA GLY A 103 -14.41 -8.33 3.47
C GLY A 103 -14.41 -8.11 4.99
N LEU A 104 -15.31 -7.26 5.47
CA LEU A 104 -15.53 -7.08 6.90
C LEU A 104 -16.64 -8.02 7.36
N TYR A 105 -16.52 -8.52 8.58
CA TYR A 105 -17.53 -9.38 9.19
C TYR A 105 -18.64 -8.50 9.78
N ASP A 106 -19.72 -8.28 9.06
CA ASP A 106 -20.82 -7.37 9.42
C ASP A 106 -21.42 -7.64 10.82
N SER A 107 -21.37 -8.89 11.29
CA SER A 107 -21.82 -9.30 12.63
C SER A 107 -20.83 -8.93 13.76
N TYR A 108 -19.59 -8.56 13.44
CA TYR A 108 -18.60 -8.16 14.45
C TYR A 108 -18.81 -6.71 14.84
N THR A 109 -18.37 -6.35 16.06
CA THR A 109 -18.12 -4.96 16.44
C THR A 109 -16.71 -4.56 16.00
N GLY A 110 -16.43 -3.24 15.91
CA GLY A 110 -15.08 -2.74 15.60
C GLY A 110 -14.03 -3.29 16.58
N ARG A 111 -14.36 -3.30 17.87
CA ARG A 111 -13.52 -3.88 18.92
C ARG A 111 -13.21 -5.35 18.68
N ARG A 112 -14.23 -6.16 18.37
CA ARG A 112 -14.07 -7.59 18.10
C ARG A 112 -13.23 -7.83 16.86
N PHE A 113 -13.43 -7.04 15.82
CA PHE A 113 -12.63 -7.11 14.59
C PHE A 113 -11.16 -6.80 14.85
N LEU A 114 -10.85 -5.68 15.54
CA LEU A 114 -9.47 -5.32 15.87
C LEU A 114 -8.81 -6.36 16.79
N ALA A 115 -9.53 -6.88 17.77
CA ALA A 115 -9.01 -7.95 18.65
C ALA A 115 -8.71 -9.24 17.85
N TYR A 116 -9.56 -9.60 16.88
CA TYR A 116 -9.32 -10.71 15.97
C TYR A 116 -8.06 -10.48 15.12
N MET A 117 -7.92 -9.29 14.53
CA MET A 117 -6.73 -8.94 13.74
C MET A 117 -5.45 -8.91 14.61
N ALA A 118 -5.56 -8.45 15.86
CA ALA A 118 -4.45 -8.49 16.81
C ALA A 118 -4.00 -9.93 17.13
N ALA A 119 -4.96 -10.86 17.26
CA ALA A 119 -4.65 -12.27 17.46
C ALA A 119 -3.95 -12.89 16.23
N LEU A 120 -4.36 -12.54 15.00
CA LEU A 120 -3.68 -12.98 13.77
C LEU A 120 -2.25 -12.44 13.66
N LYS A 121 -1.98 -11.28 14.26
CA LYS A 121 -0.64 -10.70 14.37
C LYS A 121 0.17 -11.23 15.57
N GLU A 122 -0.37 -12.19 16.30
CA GLU A 122 0.25 -12.77 17.50
C GLU A 122 0.56 -11.73 18.59
N ILE A 123 -0.24 -10.66 18.69
CA ILE A 123 -0.15 -9.69 19.76
C ILE A 123 -0.54 -10.37 21.08
N PRO A 124 0.28 -10.26 22.14
CA PRO A 124 0.01 -10.94 23.41
C PRO A 124 -1.36 -10.55 23.98
N ARG A 125 -2.16 -11.53 24.42
CA ARG A 125 -3.53 -11.32 24.93
C ARG A 125 -3.62 -10.21 25.97
N LYS A 126 -2.62 -10.08 26.84
CA LYS A 126 -2.55 -9.06 27.90
C LYS A 126 -2.48 -7.62 27.39
N THR A 127 -2.01 -7.41 26.15
CA THR A 127 -1.84 -6.09 25.52
C THR A 127 -2.86 -5.79 24.44
N VAL A 128 -3.72 -6.76 24.05
CA VAL A 128 -4.71 -6.55 22.98
C VAL A 128 -5.65 -5.40 23.27
N ALA A 129 -6.15 -5.28 24.52
CA ALA A 129 -7.12 -4.23 24.86
C ALA A 129 -6.50 -2.82 24.73
N SER A 130 -5.28 -2.62 25.25
CA SER A 130 -4.57 -1.34 25.13
C SER A 130 -4.18 -1.04 23.69
N GLU A 131 -3.79 -2.04 22.92
CA GLU A 131 -3.43 -1.88 21.52
C GLU A 131 -4.65 -1.52 20.66
N VAL A 132 -5.80 -2.17 20.87
CA VAL A 132 -7.07 -1.80 20.23
C VAL A 132 -7.46 -0.36 20.55
N ALA A 133 -7.33 0.06 21.82
CA ALA A 133 -7.61 1.43 22.21
C ALA A 133 -6.67 2.44 21.52
N ARG A 134 -5.38 2.12 21.45
CA ARG A 134 -4.35 2.95 20.80
C ARG A 134 -4.67 3.18 19.31
N VAL A 135 -4.89 2.10 18.56
CA VAL A 135 -5.13 2.22 17.11
C VAL A 135 -6.48 2.86 16.80
N ALA A 136 -7.52 2.60 17.62
CA ALA A 136 -8.82 3.24 17.47
C ALA A 136 -8.75 4.76 17.73
N ALA A 137 -7.99 5.19 18.73
CA ALA A 137 -7.76 6.61 18.99
C ALA A 137 -7.01 7.28 17.82
N ALA A 138 -5.98 6.63 17.27
CA ALA A 138 -5.20 7.15 16.15
C ALA A 138 -6.06 7.45 14.92
N VAL A 139 -7.13 6.68 14.68
CA VAL A 139 -8.03 6.86 13.55
C VAL A 139 -9.40 7.46 13.92
N ASN A 140 -9.55 8.00 15.12
CA ASN A 140 -10.78 8.62 15.60
C ASN A 140 -12.02 7.68 15.51
N LEU A 141 -11.88 6.45 16.02
CA LEU A 141 -12.95 5.44 16.06
C LEU A 141 -13.30 4.97 17.47
N THR A 142 -12.76 5.60 18.52
CA THR A 142 -12.92 5.13 19.91
C THR A 142 -14.39 5.02 20.33
N ALA A 143 -15.23 6.03 20.00
CA ALA A 143 -16.64 6.05 20.35
C ALA A 143 -17.49 5.02 19.58
N GLU A 144 -16.97 4.51 18.45
CA GLU A 144 -17.70 3.65 17.55
C GLU A 144 -17.34 2.17 17.70
N LEU A 145 -16.34 1.84 18.51
CA LEU A 145 -15.76 0.49 18.62
C LEU A 145 -16.80 -0.60 18.95
N ASP A 146 -17.81 -0.27 19.73
CA ASP A 146 -18.79 -1.25 20.21
C ASP A 146 -20.02 -1.38 19.30
N LYS A 147 -20.12 -0.57 18.22
CA LYS A 147 -21.12 -0.71 17.19
C LYS A 147 -20.78 -1.86 16.25
N ARG A 148 -21.82 -2.53 15.70
CA ARG A 148 -21.65 -3.56 14.67
C ARG A 148 -21.13 -2.95 13.37
N LEU A 149 -20.30 -3.69 12.63
CA LEU A 149 -19.72 -3.24 11.36
C LEU A 149 -20.78 -3.05 10.26
N SER A 150 -21.92 -3.74 10.37
CA SER A 150 -23.09 -3.48 9.51
C SER A 150 -23.64 -2.05 9.64
N ALA A 151 -23.41 -1.38 10.77
CA ALA A 151 -23.85 0.00 11.03
C ALA A 151 -22.75 1.05 10.74
N TYR A 152 -21.56 0.62 10.28
CA TYR A 152 -20.47 1.53 9.94
C TYR A 152 -20.69 2.16 8.56
N SER A 153 -20.45 3.48 8.46
CA SER A 153 -20.33 4.16 7.17
C SER A 153 -19.09 3.68 6.41
N GLY A 154 -19.01 4.00 5.11
CA GLY A 154 -17.83 3.70 4.29
C GLY A 154 -16.53 4.26 4.90
N GLY A 155 -16.55 5.53 5.33
CA GLY A 155 -15.40 6.16 5.99
C GLY A 155 -15.05 5.52 7.34
N MET A 156 -16.03 5.07 8.13
CA MET A 156 -15.76 4.32 9.36
C MET A 156 -15.10 2.97 9.07
N LYS A 157 -15.56 2.26 8.05
CA LYS A 157 -14.96 0.99 7.60
C LYS A 157 -13.51 1.21 7.14
N GLN A 158 -13.26 2.27 6.38
CA GLN A 158 -11.93 2.64 5.92
C GLN A 158 -10.97 2.94 7.08
N ARG A 159 -11.42 3.74 8.06
CA ARG A 159 -10.66 4.01 9.28
C ARG A 159 -10.40 2.76 10.11
N LEU A 160 -11.35 1.83 10.18
CA LEU A 160 -11.16 0.55 10.86
C LEU A 160 -10.10 -0.32 10.18
N LEU A 161 -10.08 -0.35 8.84
CA LEU A 161 -9.04 -1.06 8.07
C LEU A 161 -7.66 -0.46 8.32
N LEU A 162 -7.57 0.87 8.34
CA LEU A 162 -6.33 1.56 8.70
C LEU A 162 -5.91 1.21 10.13
N ALA A 163 -6.83 1.26 11.12
CA ALA A 163 -6.55 0.84 12.49
C ALA A 163 -5.99 -0.59 12.56
N SER A 164 -6.56 -1.51 11.78
CA SER A 164 -6.07 -2.90 11.72
C SER A 164 -4.65 -3.00 11.15
N ALA A 165 -4.31 -2.17 10.17
CA ALA A 165 -2.96 -2.10 9.61
C ALA A 165 -1.93 -1.54 10.62
N LEU A 166 -2.36 -0.65 11.53
CA LEU A 166 -1.51 -0.03 12.57
C LEU A 166 -1.26 -0.93 13.79
N LEU A 167 -1.95 -2.06 13.93
CA LEU A 167 -1.75 -3.00 15.05
C LEU A 167 -0.30 -3.49 15.11
N GLY A 168 0.26 -3.54 16.32
CA GLY A 168 1.62 -4.05 16.58
C GLY A 168 2.73 -3.08 16.18
N ASP A 169 2.44 -1.81 16.00
CA ASP A 169 3.39 -0.73 15.66
C ASP A 169 4.33 -1.09 14.47
N PRO A 170 3.77 -1.33 13.27
CA PRO A 170 4.54 -1.81 12.13
C PRO A 170 5.62 -0.81 11.70
N LYS A 171 6.78 -1.33 11.26
CA LYS A 171 7.88 -0.52 10.70
C LYS A 171 7.82 -0.41 9.17
N LEU A 172 7.01 -1.22 8.52
CA LEU A 172 6.61 -1.12 7.12
C LEU A 172 5.09 -1.05 7.05
N LEU A 173 4.54 0.03 6.52
CA LEU A 173 3.10 0.23 6.33
C LEU A 173 2.81 0.34 4.83
N ILE A 174 1.95 -0.52 4.33
CA ILE A 174 1.50 -0.50 2.93
C ILE A 174 0.01 -0.24 2.91
N LEU A 175 -0.39 0.83 2.25
CA LEU A 175 -1.77 1.30 2.18
C LEU A 175 -2.20 1.38 0.71
N ASP A 176 -3.25 0.64 0.36
CA ASP A 176 -3.82 0.65 -0.99
C ASP A 176 -5.13 1.45 -0.98
N GLU A 177 -5.14 2.62 -1.62
CA GLU A 177 -6.26 3.59 -1.66
C GLU A 177 -6.80 3.98 -0.26
N PRO A 178 -5.95 4.44 0.68
CA PRO A 178 -6.37 4.63 2.07
C PRO A 178 -7.38 5.76 2.29
N THR A 179 -7.52 6.69 1.34
CA THR A 179 -8.41 7.86 1.42
C THR A 179 -9.77 7.62 0.76
N ALA A 180 -9.98 6.46 0.13
CA ALA A 180 -11.22 6.15 -0.56
C ALA A 180 -12.43 6.22 0.41
N GLY A 181 -13.46 7.00 0.06
CA GLY A 181 -14.67 7.15 0.87
C GLY A 181 -14.51 8.01 2.14
N LEU A 182 -13.34 8.63 2.37
CA LEU A 182 -13.14 9.62 3.43
C LEU A 182 -13.59 11.01 2.97
N ASP A 183 -14.18 11.78 3.88
CA ASP A 183 -14.45 13.20 3.65
C ASP A 183 -13.14 14.02 3.67
N PRO A 184 -13.16 15.28 3.18
CA PRO A 184 -11.97 16.12 3.10
C PRO A 184 -11.24 16.31 4.45
N LYS A 185 -11.98 16.44 5.55
CA LYS A 185 -11.41 16.63 6.89
C LYS A 185 -10.68 15.37 7.37
N GLU A 186 -11.25 14.20 7.12
CA GLU A 186 -10.62 12.92 7.47
C GLU A 186 -9.39 12.63 6.61
N ARG A 187 -9.38 13.05 5.32
CA ARG A 187 -8.20 12.96 4.45
C ARG A 187 -7.04 13.80 4.98
N VAL A 188 -7.29 15.03 5.43
CA VAL A 188 -6.25 15.87 6.04
C VAL A 188 -5.66 15.20 7.26
N ARG A 189 -6.50 14.73 8.19
CA ARG A 189 -6.05 14.02 9.40
C ARG A 189 -5.23 12.77 9.10
N LEU A 190 -5.66 12.00 8.08
CA LEU A 190 -4.92 10.83 7.67
C LEU A 190 -3.52 11.20 7.15
N ARG A 191 -3.42 12.23 6.31
CA ARG A 191 -2.12 12.73 5.80
C ARG A 191 -1.19 13.15 6.93
N GLU A 192 -1.70 13.92 7.90
CA GLU A 192 -0.94 14.35 9.07
C GLU A 192 -0.45 13.16 9.90
N LEU A 193 -1.33 12.18 10.18
CA LEU A 193 -0.98 10.94 10.88
C LEU A 193 0.14 10.19 10.15
N LEU A 194 0.01 9.99 8.84
CA LEU A 194 1.01 9.27 8.05
C LEU A 194 2.33 10.03 7.96
N ALA A 195 2.30 11.36 7.82
CA ALA A 195 3.50 12.19 7.80
C ALA A 195 4.27 12.13 9.13
N ASP A 196 3.56 12.13 10.26
CA ASP A 196 4.20 11.97 11.57
C ASP A 196 4.83 10.58 11.74
N MET A 197 4.10 9.54 11.36
CA MET A 197 4.58 8.17 11.41
C MET A 197 5.77 7.89 10.49
N ALA A 198 5.88 8.58 9.36
CA ALA A 198 6.94 8.38 8.37
C ALA A 198 8.36 8.70 8.88
N LYS A 199 8.48 9.39 10.01
CA LYS A 199 9.77 9.77 10.61
C LYS A 199 10.62 8.56 11.02
N ASP A 200 10.00 7.44 11.40
CA ASP A 200 10.68 6.25 11.96
C ASP A 200 10.31 4.93 11.28
N ARG A 201 9.57 4.98 10.16
CA ARG A 201 9.10 3.81 9.42
C ARG A 201 8.93 4.08 7.93
N ILE A 202 8.81 3.03 7.15
CA ILE A 202 8.54 3.11 5.72
C ILE A 202 7.03 3.03 5.52
N ILE A 203 6.45 4.01 4.83
CA ILE A 203 5.03 4.03 4.45
C ILE A 203 4.94 4.08 2.93
N LEU A 204 4.30 3.10 2.31
CA LEU A 204 3.99 3.07 0.88
C LEU A 204 2.48 3.25 0.69
N VAL A 205 2.09 4.35 0.06
CA VAL A 205 0.70 4.67 -0.28
C VAL A 205 0.52 4.49 -1.77
N ALA A 206 -0.26 3.48 -2.18
CA ALA A 206 -0.70 3.36 -3.56
C ALA A 206 -2.04 4.08 -3.71
N THR A 207 -2.11 5.05 -4.59
CA THR A 207 -3.32 5.82 -4.84
C THR A 207 -3.34 6.34 -6.28
N HIS A 208 -4.54 6.65 -6.77
CA HIS A 208 -4.75 7.41 -7.99
C HIS A 208 -5.08 8.89 -7.68
N VAL A 209 -5.24 9.25 -6.40
CA VAL A 209 -5.51 10.62 -5.94
C VAL A 209 -4.17 11.29 -5.63
N VAL A 210 -3.66 12.06 -6.59
CA VAL A 210 -2.35 12.70 -6.53
C VAL A 210 -2.19 13.61 -5.32
N SER A 211 -3.23 14.38 -4.98
CA SER A 211 -3.23 15.31 -3.83
C SER A 211 -3.07 14.62 -2.47
N ASP A 212 -3.28 13.30 -2.37
CA ASP A 212 -3.09 12.57 -1.11
C ASP A 212 -1.62 12.41 -0.73
N VAL A 213 -0.72 12.47 -1.70
CA VAL A 213 0.72 12.27 -1.51
C VAL A 213 1.55 13.51 -1.81
N GLU A 214 1.04 14.44 -2.60
CA GLU A 214 1.78 15.62 -3.09
C GLU A 214 2.46 16.42 -1.96
N THR A 215 1.75 16.65 -0.86
CA THR A 215 2.23 17.50 0.24
C THR A 215 2.99 16.75 1.34
N VAL A 216 2.88 15.44 1.40
CA VAL A 216 3.40 14.63 2.52
C VAL A 216 4.41 13.57 2.11
N ALA A 217 4.50 13.24 0.81
CA ALA A 217 5.43 12.22 0.34
C ALA A 217 6.89 12.71 0.38
N THR A 218 7.76 11.88 0.92
CA THR A 218 9.21 12.03 0.81
C THR A 218 9.66 11.90 -0.65
N LYS A 219 9.07 10.92 -1.35
CA LYS A 219 9.25 10.69 -2.79
C LYS A 219 7.98 10.12 -3.40
N VAL A 220 7.81 10.35 -4.68
CA VAL A 220 6.76 9.71 -5.49
C VAL A 220 7.42 8.77 -6.49
N ILE A 221 6.87 7.56 -6.59
CA ILE A 221 7.28 6.49 -7.50
C ILE A 221 6.26 6.44 -8.62
N LEU A 222 6.68 6.72 -9.84
CA LEU A 222 5.85 6.65 -11.04
C LEU A 222 6.00 5.29 -11.70
N LEU A 223 4.92 4.48 -11.69
CA LEU A 223 4.91 3.12 -12.25
C LEU A 223 4.07 3.08 -13.54
N ARG A 224 4.65 2.61 -14.65
CA ARG A 224 3.95 2.44 -15.94
C ARG A 224 4.33 1.11 -16.56
N ALA A 225 3.35 0.33 -16.98
CA ALA A 225 3.54 -0.96 -17.66
C ALA A 225 4.56 -1.90 -16.96
N GLY A 226 4.46 -1.96 -15.61
CA GLY A 226 5.32 -2.82 -14.78
C GLY A 226 6.75 -2.33 -14.61
N LYS A 227 7.08 -1.08 -14.96
CA LYS A 227 8.40 -0.48 -14.79
C LYS A 227 8.30 0.82 -14.00
N ILE A 228 9.31 1.10 -13.18
CA ILE A 228 9.46 2.44 -12.58
C ILE A 228 9.95 3.37 -13.67
N VAL A 229 9.16 4.41 -13.95
CA VAL A 229 9.52 5.50 -14.88
C VAL A 229 10.45 6.47 -14.18
N ASP A 230 10.11 6.83 -12.93
CA ASP A 230 10.91 7.71 -12.08
C ASP A 230 10.55 7.49 -10.60
N ALA A 231 11.44 7.91 -9.69
CA ALA A 231 11.22 7.86 -8.24
C ALA A 231 12.01 8.97 -7.56
N ALA A 232 11.37 10.13 -7.35
CA ALA A 232 12.04 11.33 -6.84
C ALA A 232 11.13 12.16 -5.90
N PRO A 233 11.67 13.11 -5.15
CA PRO A 233 10.88 14.11 -4.43
C PRO A 233 9.94 14.88 -5.37
N VAL A 234 8.78 15.30 -4.86
CA VAL A 234 7.76 16.01 -5.65
C VAL A 234 8.32 17.23 -6.39
N PRO A 235 9.14 18.11 -5.78
CA PRO A 235 9.70 19.26 -6.49
C PRO A 235 10.58 18.87 -7.69
N GLU A 236 11.34 17.78 -7.60
CA GLU A 236 12.18 17.29 -8.69
C GLU A 236 11.35 16.73 -9.84
N LEU A 237 10.27 16.00 -9.54
CA LEU A 237 9.35 15.51 -10.57
C LEU A 237 8.64 16.66 -11.28
N ILE A 238 8.18 17.68 -10.54
CA ILE A 238 7.57 18.87 -11.11
C ILE A 238 8.58 19.59 -12.03
N ALA A 239 9.79 19.84 -11.57
CA ALA A 239 10.82 20.49 -12.38
C ALA A 239 11.14 19.74 -13.68
N LYS A 240 11.07 18.40 -13.64
CA LYS A 240 11.39 17.52 -14.77
C LYS A 240 10.25 17.36 -15.77
N TYR A 241 9.02 17.19 -15.29
CA TYR A 241 7.89 16.78 -16.13
C TYR A 241 6.80 17.84 -16.32
N ALA A 242 6.69 18.83 -15.39
CA ALA A 242 5.65 19.85 -15.42
C ALA A 242 6.14 21.17 -14.77
N PRO A 243 7.19 21.84 -15.32
CA PRO A 243 7.78 23.05 -14.73
C PRO A 243 6.74 24.14 -14.48
N GLY A 244 6.65 24.62 -13.24
CA GLY A 244 5.72 25.68 -12.84
C GLY A 244 4.26 25.25 -12.63
N GLN A 245 3.99 23.93 -12.66
CA GLN A 245 2.67 23.32 -12.46
C GLN A 245 2.66 22.48 -11.18
N GLY A 246 1.72 21.51 -11.06
CA GLY A 246 1.57 20.62 -9.92
C GLY A 246 1.91 19.15 -10.20
N LEU A 247 1.82 18.31 -9.17
CA LEU A 247 2.03 16.87 -9.33
C LEU A 247 0.94 16.21 -10.19
N GLU A 248 -0.26 16.79 -10.27
CA GLU A 248 -1.33 16.32 -11.18
C GLU A 248 -0.90 16.47 -12.63
N ASP A 249 -0.24 17.58 -12.99
CA ASP A 249 0.29 17.80 -14.34
C ASP A 249 1.45 16.85 -14.66
N VAL A 250 2.31 16.54 -13.66
CA VAL A 250 3.32 15.47 -13.80
C VAL A 250 2.64 14.15 -14.13
N TYR A 251 1.55 13.80 -13.40
CA TYR A 251 0.80 12.58 -13.66
C TYR A 251 0.22 12.56 -15.09
N LEU A 252 -0.40 13.65 -15.52
CA LEU A 252 -0.97 13.77 -16.87
C LEU A 252 0.11 13.71 -17.95
N ASN A 253 1.24 14.39 -17.78
CA ASN A 253 2.33 14.38 -18.77
C ASN A 253 3.03 13.03 -18.88
N VAL A 254 3.16 12.28 -17.75
CA VAL A 254 3.79 10.96 -17.77
C VAL A 254 2.84 9.86 -18.23
N PHE A 255 1.53 9.97 -17.94
CA PHE A 255 0.57 8.90 -18.17
C PHE A 255 -0.55 9.25 -19.15
N GLY A 256 -0.80 10.54 -19.43
CA GLY A 256 -1.95 11.03 -20.21
C GLY A 256 -1.90 10.76 -21.71
N GLU A 257 -0.74 10.50 -22.28
CA GLU A 257 -0.60 10.11 -23.70
C GLU A 257 -0.52 8.58 -23.80
N GLY A 258 -1.64 7.88 -23.84
CA GLY A 258 -1.60 6.46 -24.21
C GLY A 258 -2.66 5.50 -23.73
N ASP A 259 -3.68 5.90 -22.97
CA ASP A 259 -4.76 4.97 -22.57
C ASP A 259 -5.99 5.02 -23.50
N GLY A 260 -5.80 5.40 -24.75
CA GLY A 260 -6.83 5.46 -25.78
C GLY A 260 -6.48 4.61 -27.00
N LYS A 261 -6.30 3.27 -26.83
CA LYS A 261 -6.53 2.31 -27.94
C LYS A 261 -6.63 0.88 -27.40
#